data_41bcfc79470c2c12bb490073909f7b9f
#
_entry.id   41bcfc79470c2c12bb490073909f7b9f
#
_cell.length_a   1.000
_cell.length_b   1.000
_cell.length_c   1.000
_cell.angle_alpha   90.00
_cell.angle_beta   90.00
_cell.angle_gamma   90.00
#
_symmetry.space_group_name_H-M   'P 1'
#
loop_
_entity.id
_entity.type
_entity.pdbx_description
1 polymer ?
#
loop_
_entity_poly.entity_id
_entity_poly.type
_entity_poly.pdbx_seq_one_letter_code
_entity_poly.pdbx_strand_id
1 'polypeptide(L)'
;IEQELPKDLEQEIREAFAEMSQGEDIAVAVRSSATAEDLPDASFAGQQETFLNIRGIDNILIAIKEVFASLYNDRAIAYRVHKGFEHAGVALSAGVQRMVRSETGTSGVMFTIDTESGFNDVVFITASYGLGEMVVQGAVNPDEFYISKALLNAGKPAVIRRNLGSKQQKMVYADEHSAGKSVKIVPVDKAERNQFSLSNEELVELAKQALIIEKHYGHAMDIEWAKDGDSGKLFIVQARPETVKSRESQNVMERYILKEKGDVICEGRSIGQRIGAGTVRVVNSIHEMDKVQEGDVLVSDMTDPDLSLIHISEPTRLLS
;
A
#
# COMPACT_ATOMS: atom_id res chain seq x y z
N ILE A 1 -24.08 10.12 -4.44
CA ILE A 1 -23.68 9.71 -5.81
C ILE A 1 -24.67 10.25 -6.86
N GLU A 2 -25.97 10.24 -6.61
CA GLU A 2 -27.01 10.73 -7.55
C GLU A 2 -26.98 12.25 -7.77
N GLN A 3 -26.47 13.02 -6.83
CA GLN A 3 -26.38 14.47 -6.96
C GLN A 3 -25.35 14.88 -8.02
N GLU A 4 -25.69 15.85 -8.86
CA GLU A 4 -24.76 16.46 -9.80
C GLU A 4 -23.68 17.26 -9.08
N LEU A 5 -22.47 17.31 -9.64
CA LEU A 5 -21.44 18.22 -9.17
C LEU A 5 -21.86 19.69 -9.46
N PRO A 6 -21.41 20.65 -8.64
CA PRO A 6 -21.56 22.06 -9.02
C PRO A 6 -21.03 22.33 -10.43
N LYS A 7 -21.76 23.09 -11.22
CA LYS A 7 -21.44 23.27 -12.66
C LYS A 7 -20.08 23.93 -12.89
N ASP A 8 -19.69 24.83 -12.04
CA ASP A 8 -18.38 25.48 -12.05
C ASP A 8 -17.25 24.47 -11.78
N LEU A 9 -17.40 23.62 -10.77
CA LEU A 9 -16.46 22.55 -10.45
C LEU A 9 -16.36 21.52 -11.60
N GLU A 10 -17.51 21.10 -12.16
CA GLU A 10 -17.50 20.16 -13.30
C GLU A 10 -16.76 20.75 -14.48
N GLN A 11 -16.98 22.03 -14.79
CA GLN A 11 -16.31 22.71 -15.88
C GLN A 11 -14.78 22.78 -15.67
N GLU A 12 -14.33 23.14 -14.48
CA GLU A 12 -12.90 23.16 -14.14
C GLU A 12 -12.25 21.78 -14.27
N ILE A 13 -12.94 20.72 -13.84
CA ILE A 13 -12.43 19.34 -14.00
C ILE A 13 -12.30 18.96 -15.48
N ARG A 14 -13.29 19.32 -16.30
CA ARG A 14 -13.26 19.05 -17.76
C ARG A 14 -12.11 19.78 -18.44
N GLU A 15 -11.86 21.03 -18.09
CA GLU A 15 -10.76 21.83 -18.62
C GLU A 15 -9.39 21.27 -18.19
N ALA A 16 -9.21 20.96 -16.91
CA ALA A 16 -7.98 20.35 -16.39
C ALA A 16 -7.69 18.97 -17.02
N PHE A 17 -8.73 18.15 -17.23
CA PHE A 17 -8.55 16.87 -17.92
C PHE A 17 -8.21 17.04 -19.40
N ALA A 18 -8.81 18.01 -20.08
CA ALA A 18 -8.47 18.30 -21.47
C ALA A 18 -7.00 18.75 -21.62
N GLU A 19 -6.49 19.56 -20.69
CA GLU A 19 -5.08 19.94 -20.62
C GLU A 19 -4.16 18.74 -20.35
N MET A 20 -4.53 17.89 -19.38
CA MET A 20 -3.75 16.69 -19.05
C MET A 20 -3.70 15.68 -20.19
N SER A 21 -4.83 15.44 -20.87
CA SER A 21 -4.97 14.43 -21.92
C SER A 21 -4.41 14.88 -23.27
N GLN A 22 -4.39 16.18 -23.54
CA GLN A 22 -3.97 16.76 -24.83
C GLN A 22 -4.70 16.12 -26.03
N GLY A 23 -5.94 15.68 -25.82
CA GLY A 23 -6.75 15.00 -26.83
C GLY A 23 -6.46 13.51 -26.99
N GLU A 24 -5.56 12.94 -26.19
CA GLU A 24 -5.31 11.50 -26.14
C GLU A 24 -6.32 10.79 -25.22
N ASP A 25 -6.65 9.53 -25.52
CA ASP A 25 -7.41 8.68 -24.62
C ASP A 25 -6.47 8.08 -23.54
N ILE A 26 -6.29 8.81 -22.45
CA ILE A 26 -5.43 8.40 -21.34
C ILE A 26 -6.21 7.67 -20.25
N ALA A 27 -5.56 6.69 -19.61
CA ALA A 27 -6.04 6.08 -18.38
C ALA A 27 -5.59 6.92 -17.18
N VAL A 28 -6.48 7.09 -16.20
CA VAL A 28 -6.18 7.79 -14.94
C VAL A 28 -6.54 6.94 -13.73
N ALA A 29 -5.86 7.20 -12.62
CA ALA A 29 -6.30 6.83 -11.29
C ALA A 29 -7.09 7.99 -10.69
N VAL A 30 -8.25 7.69 -10.09
CA VAL A 30 -9.01 8.65 -9.29
C VAL A 30 -8.93 8.17 -7.85
N ARG A 31 -8.26 8.96 -7.00
CA ARG A 31 -7.90 8.55 -5.65
C ARG A 31 -8.24 9.60 -4.61
N SER A 32 -8.52 9.14 -3.41
CA SER A 32 -8.76 9.99 -2.25
C SER A 32 -7.46 10.57 -1.68
N SER A 33 -7.61 11.73 -1.03
CA SER A 33 -6.65 12.28 -0.08
C SER A 33 -7.42 13.03 1.01
N ALA A 34 -7.37 12.53 2.25
CA ALA A 34 -8.14 13.05 3.36
C ALA A 34 -7.30 13.93 4.30
N THR A 35 -7.92 14.92 4.92
CA THR A 35 -7.27 15.79 5.91
C THR A 35 -6.86 15.04 7.18
N ALA A 36 -7.47 13.89 7.45
CA ALA A 36 -7.17 13.01 8.58
C ALA A 36 -6.26 11.83 8.20
N GLU A 37 -5.78 11.75 6.97
CA GLU A 37 -4.84 10.73 6.49
C GLU A 37 -3.45 11.01 7.04
N ASP A 38 -2.72 9.96 7.47
CA ASP A 38 -1.34 10.04 7.96
C ASP A 38 -1.09 10.98 9.16
N LEU A 39 -2.07 11.10 10.04
CA LEU A 39 -1.86 11.81 11.31
C LEU A 39 -0.92 11.02 12.24
N PRO A 40 -0.14 11.72 13.10
CA PRO A 40 0.78 11.08 14.03
C PRO A 40 0.17 9.95 14.86
N ASP A 41 -1.07 10.06 15.29
CA ASP A 41 -1.74 9.10 16.19
C ASP A 41 -2.88 8.32 15.50
N ALA A 42 -3.07 8.53 14.19
CA ALA A 42 -4.15 7.91 13.44
C ALA A 42 -3.80 7.83 11.95
N SER A 43 -3.77 6.62 11.40
CA SER A 43 -3.61 6.39 9.96
C SER A 43 -4.96 6.03 9.35
N PHE A 44 -5.40 6.78 8.35
CA PHE A 44 -6.63 6.54 7.59
C PHE A 44 -6.38 5.67 6.35
N ALA A 45 -5.18 5.09 6.23
CA ALA A 45 -4.78 4.29 5.09
C ALA A 45 -5.75 3.15 4.81
N GLY A 46 -6.13 2.96 3.56
CA GLY A 46 -7.01 1.88 3.11
C GLY A 46 -8.50 2.02 3.49
N GLN A 47 -8.91 3.15 4.10
CA GLN A 47 -10.31 3.37 4.48
C GLN A 47 -11.18 3.93 3.36
N GLN A 48 -10.57 4.43 2.29
CA GLN A 48 -11.22 5.11 1.19
C GLN A 48 -10.92 4.45 -0.14
N GLU A 49 -11.72 4.75 -1.17
CA GLU A 49 -11.63 4.09 -2.46
C GLU A 49 -10.62 4.76 -3.39
N THR A 50 -10.00 3.92 -4.23
CA THR A 50 -9.18 4.33 -5.38
C THR A 50 -9.65 3.58 -6.60
N PHE A 51 -9.90 4.29 -7.69
CA PHE A 51 -10.34 3.71 -8.95
C PHE A 51 -9.23 3.82 -9.98
N LEU A 52 -8.81 2.67 -10.53
CA LEU A 52 -7.71 2.57 -11.50
C LEU A 52 -8.23 2.39 -12.91
N ASN A 53 -7.42 2.78 -13.92
CA ASN A 53 -7.71 2.63 -15.35
C ASN A 53 -9.05 3.26 -15.77
N ILE A 54 -9.41 4.40 -15.17
CA ILE A 54 -10.60 5.15 -15.58
C ILE A 54 -10.28 5.92 -16.86
N ARG A 55 -11.18 5.88 -17.85
CA ARG A 55 -11.04 6.57 -19.13
C ARG A 55 -12.29 7.35 -19.47
N GLY A 56 -12.08 8.49 -20.13
CA GLY A 56 -13.14 9.39 -20.53
C GLY A 56 -13.66 10.26 -19.37
N ILE A 57 -13.93 11.52 -19.70
CA ILE A 57 -14.26 12.55 -18.70
C ILE A 57 -15.53 12.22 -17.89
N ASP A 58 -16.54 11.62 -18.50
CA ASP A 58 -17.79 11.32 -17.80
C ASP A 58 -17.58 10.20 -16.74
N ASN A 59 -16.76 9.19 -17.04
CA ASN A 59 -16.37 8.17 -16.06
C ASN A 59 -15.51 8.75 -14.94
N ILE A 60 -14.65 9.72 -15.24
CA ILE A 60 -13.84 10.43 -14.24
C ILE A 60 -14.75 11.20 -13.27
N LEU A 61 -15.75 11.92 -13.79
CA LEU A 61 -16.71 12.65 -12.95
C LEU A 61 -17.51 11.72 -12.05
N ILE A 62 -17.88 10.53 -12.52
CA ILE A 62 -18.53 9.49 -11.73
C ILE A 62 -17.57 9.01 -10.62
N ALA A 63 -16.34 8.65 -10.99
CA ALA A 63 -15.34 8.16 -10.03
C ALA A 63 -15.00 9.20 -8.95
N ILE A 64 -14.93 10.49 -9.29
CA ILE A 64 -14.75 11.57 -8.32
C ILE A 64 -15.90 11.58 -7.30
N LYS A 65 -17.17 11.46 -7.75
CA LYS A 65 -18.32 11.39 -6.83
C LYS A 65 -18.26 10.16 -5.93
N GLU A 66 -17.82 9.02 -6.46
CA GLU A 66 -17.67 7.79 -5.69
C GLU A 66 -16.52 7.91 -4.67
N VAL A 67 -15.42 8.57 -5.00
CA VAL A 67 -14.36 8.91 -4.04
C VAL A 67 -14.91 9.77 -2.92
N PHE A 68 -15.68 10.82 -3.20
CA PHE A 68 -16.31 11.63 -2.14
C PHE A 68 -17.32 10.83 -1.30
N ALA A 69 -18.07 9.94 -1.92
CA ALA A 69 -19.01 9.08 -1.22
C ALA A 69 -18.29 8.07 -0.29
N SER A 70 -17.07 7.65 -0.61
CA SER A 70 -16.29 6.71 0.21
C SER A 70 -15.97 7.26 1.61
N LEU A 71 -16.03 8.58 1.82
CA LEU A 71 -15.95 9.18 3.14
C LEU A 71 -17.04 8.69 4.09
N TYR A 72 -18.16 8.23 3.56
CA TYR A 72 -19.34 7.78 4.29
C TYR A 72 -19.58 6.27 4.21
N ASN A 73 -18.60 5.50 3.74
CA ASN A 73 -18.65 4.04 3.84
C ASN A 73 -18.55 3.60 5.32
N ASP A 74 -19.00 2.39 5.63
CA ASP A 74 -19.04 1.88 7.00
C ASP A 74 -17.68 1.90 7.69
N ARG A 75 -16.63 1.55 6.96
CA ARG A 75 -15.23 1.56 7.46
C ARG A 75 -14.80 2.97 7.88
N ALA A 76 -14.99 3.95 7.02
CA ALA A 76 -14.59 5.32 7.28
C ALA A 76 -15.39 5.95 8.44
N ILE A 77 -16.69 5.62 8.55
CA ILE A 77 -17.54 6.05 9.67
C ILE A 77 -17.06 5.41 10.98
N ALA A 78 -16.92 4.09 11.01
CA ALA A 78 -16.48 3.35 12.20
C ALA A 78 -15.11 3.83 12.70
N TYR A 79 -14.16 4.05 11.79
CA TYR A 79 -12.85 4.57 12.12
C TYR A 79 -12.92 5.96 12.78
N ARG A 80 -13.68 6.90 12.20
CA ARG A 80 -13.87 8.24 12.79
C ARG A 80 -14.48 8.18 14.19
N VAL A 81 -15.53 7.38 14.37
CA VAL A 81 -16.15 7.18 15.68
C VAL A 81 -15.15 6.66 16.70
N HIS A 82 -14.38 5.63 16.33
CA HIS A 82 -13.39 5.03 17.21
C HIS A 82 -12.27 6.00 17.60
N LYS A 83 -11.77 6.80 16.65
CA LYS A 83 -10.72 7.79 16.88
C LYS A 83 -11.23 9.11 17.49
N GLY A 84 -12.53 9.25 17.69
CA GLY A 84 -13.14 10.46 18.25
C GLY A 84 -13.11 11.66 17.31
N PHE A 85 -13.02 11.45 15.99
CA PHE A 85 -13.11 12.52 15.01
C PHE A 85 -14.57 12.90 14.75
N GLU A 86 -14.86 14.21 14.75
CA GLU A 86 -16.13 14.69 14.29
C GLU A 86 -16.28 14.49 12.77
N HIS A 87 -17.43 13.95 12.35
CA HIS A 87 -17.68 13.65 10.94
C HIS A 87 -17.59 14.87 10.03
N ALA A 88 -18.00 16.04 10.50
CA ALA A 88 -17.92 17.30 9.76
C ALA A 88 -16.52 17.90 9.70
N GLY A 89 -15.59 17.47 10.55
CA GLY A 89 -14.21 17.97 10.61
C GLY A 89 -13.27 17.29 9.63
N VAL A 90 -13.68 16.17 9.01
CA VAL A 90 -12.85 15.44 8.05
C VAL A 90 -13.26 15.81 6.63
N ALA A 91 -12.34 16.37 5.88
CA ALA A 91 -12.51 16.70 4.47
C ALA A 91 -11.71 15.73 3.59
N LEU A 92 -12.20 15.56 2.36
CA LEU A 92 -11.61 14.69 1.35
C LEU A 92 -11.45 15.45 0.05
N SER A 93 -10.29 15.30 -0.58
CA SER A 93 -10.07 15.67 -1.98
C SER A 93 -10.02 14.43 -2.86
N ALA A 94 -10.40 14.58 -4.13
CA ALA A 94 -10.23 13.56 -5.15
C ALA A 94 -9.10 14.00 -6.10
N GLY A 95 -8.02 13.20 -6.16
CA GLY A 95 -6.91 13.40 -7.07
C GLY A 95 -7.11 12.61 -8.34
N VAL A 96 -6.94 13.24 -9.51
CA VAL A 96 -6.93 12.58 -10.81
C VAL A 96 -5.49 12.53 -11.31
N GLN A 97 -4.93 11.34 -11.43
CA GLN A 97 -3.53 11.11 -11.76
C GLN A 97 -3.40 10.23 -13.00
N ARG A 98 -2.56 10.62 -13.96
CA ARG A 98 -2.27 9.78 -15.13
C ARG A 98 -1.69 8.43 -14.68
N MET A 99 -2.23 7.33 -15.20
CA MET A 99 -1.72 6.00 -14.91
C MET A 99 -0.35 5.77 -15.54
N VAL A 100 0.55 5.15 -14.76
CA VAL A 100 1.77 4.55 -15.31
C VAL A 100 1.42 3.18 -15.88
N ARG A 101 1.92 2.86 -17.07
CA ARG A 101 1.65 1.59 -17.77
C ARG A 101 2.36 0.39 -17.11
N SER A 102 2.17 0.24 -15.81
CA SER A 102 2.80 -0.85 -15.04
C SER A 102 2.09 -2.20 -15.22
N GLU A 103 0.91 -2.23 -15.81
CA GLU A 103 0.24 -3.48 -16.19
C GLU A 103 1.06 -4.32 -17.17
N THR A 104 1.91 -3.66 -17.98
CA THR A 104 2.91 -4.29 -18.85
C THR A 104 4.33 -4.25 -18.27
N GLY A 105 4.49 -3.63 -17.10
CA GLY A 105 5.75 -3.46 -16.39
C GLY A 105 5.75 -4.07 -15.00
N THR A 106 6.26 -3.29 -14.05
CA THR A 106 6.38 -3.67 -12.64
C THR A 106 5.99 -2.51 -11.72
N SER A 107 5.65 -2.81 -10.49
CA SER A 107 5.34 -1.82 -9.48
C SER A 107 5.63 -2.36 -8.09
N GLY A 108 5.59 -1.50 -7.10
CA GLY A 108 5.80 -1.91 -5.73
C GLY A 108 5.83 -0.76 -4.75
N VAL A 109 6.30 -1.06 -3.55
CA VAL A 109 6.51 -0.08 -2.50
C VAL A 109 7.98 -0.09 -2.08
N MET A 110 8.46 1.03 -1.60
CA MET A 110 9.79 1.14 -1.00
C MET A 110 9.73 1.97 0.27
N PHE A 111 10.54 1.57 1.24
CA PHE A 111 10.66 2.23 2.53
C PHE A 111 12.10 2.71 2.70
N THR A 112 12.27 3.90 3.26
CA THR A 112 13.60 4.40 3.60
C THR A 112 14.09 3.91 4.97
N ILE A 113 13.49 2.86 5.47
CA ILE A 113 13.82 2.14 6.70
C ILE A 113 13.48 0.66 6.50
N ASP A 114 14.13 -0.24 7.22
CA ASP A 114 13.65 -1.61 7.32
C ASP A 114 12.43 -1.67 8.23
N THR A 115 11.28 -1.98 7.66
CA THR A 115 9.98 -1.99 8.35
C THR A 115 9.85 -3.08 9.40
N GLU A 116 10.74 -4.08 9.41
CA GLU A 116 10.74 -5.14 10.43
C GLU A 116 11.61 -4.76 11.65
N SER A 117 12.85 -4.32 11.38
CA SER A 117 13.83 -4.06 12.46
C SER A 117 13.94 -2.59 12.87
N GLY A 118 13.41 -1.66 12.07
CA GLY A 118 13.63 -0.23 12.27
C GLY A 118 15.04 0.25 11.87
N PHE A 119 15.81 -0.57 11.13
CA PHE A 119 17.17 -0.20 10.71
C PHE A 119 17.14 0.87 9.61
N ASN A 120 17.71 2.05 9.92
CA ASN A 120 17.61 3.25 9.09
C ASN A 120 18.59 3.33 7.92
N ASP A 121 19.66 2.51 7.88
CA ASP A 121 20.71 2.62 6.86
C ASP A 121 20.43 1.80 5.60
N VAL A 122 19.18 1.43 5.36
CA VAL A 122 18.75 0.72 4.16
C VAL A 122 17.55 1.41 3.51
N VAL A 123 17.43 1.23 2.19
CA VAL A 123 16.16 1.34 1.46
C VAL A 123 15.68 -0.07 1.19
N PHE A 124 14.49 -0.39 1.67
CA PHE A 124 13.82 -1.67 1.44
C PHE A 124 12.83 -1.49 0.29
N ILE A 125 12.97 -2.28 -0.78
CA ILE A 125 12.14 -2.20 -1.99
C ILE A 125 11.44 -3.54 -2.18
N THR A 126 10.13 -3.51 -2.39
CA THR A 126 9.36 -4.65 -2.88
C THR A 126 8.92 -4.41 -4.31
N ALA A 127 8.84 -5.47 -5.11
CA ALA A 127 8.49 -5.38 -6.52
C ALA A 127 7.70 -6.59 -7.01
N SER A 128 6.67 -6.35 -7.81
CA SER A 128 5.92 -7.39 -8.53
C SER A 128 5.53 -6.92 -9.92
N TYR A 129 5.09 -7.86 -10.75
CA TYR A 129 4.53 -7.54 -12.07
C TYR A 129 3.14 -6.93 -11.95
N GLY A 130 2.80 -6.05 -12.89
CA GLY A 130 1.47 -5.46 -12.99
C GLY A 130 1.26 -4.22 -12.12
N LEU A 131 0.00 -3.91 -11.85
CA LEU A 131 -0.42 -2.76 -11.04
C LEU A 131 -0.09 -2.95 -9.56
N GLY A 132 0.30 -1.87 -8.87
CA GLY A 132 0.82 -1.87 -7.50
C GLY A 132 -0.18 -2.28 -6.43
N GLU A 133 -1.47 -2.24 -6.73
CA GLU A 133 -2.54 -2.56 -5.77
C GLU A 133 -2.36 -3.96 -5.13
N MET A 134 -1.93 -4.97 -5.91
CA MET A 134 -1.67 -6.32 -5.39
C MET A 134 -0.55 -6.37 -4.34
N VAL A 135 0.45 -5.50 -4.47
CA VAL A 135 1.56 -5.39 -3.49
C VAL A 135 1.09 -4.65 -2.25
N VAL A 136 0.38 -3.54 -2.43
CA VAL A 136 -0.14 -2.71 -1.33
C VAL A 136 -1.14 -3.48 -0.46
N GLN A 137 -2.00 -4.29 -1.08
CA GLN A 137 -2.97 -5.15 -0.38
C GLN A 137 -2.36 -6.43 0.21
N GLY A 138 -1.08 -6.73 -0.06
CA GLY A 138 -0.45 -7.98 0.37
C GLY A 138 -0.98 -9.24 -0.35
N ALA A 139 -1.68 -9.07 -1.48
CA ALA A 139 -2.30 -10.15 -2.24
C ALA A 139 -1.29 -10.94 -3.10
N VAL A 140 -0.06 -10.48 -3.20
CA VAL A 140 1.04 -11.13 -3.92
C VAL A 140 2.28 -11.18 -3.04
N ASN A 141 3.07 -12.26 -3.16
CA ASN A 141 4.38 -12.33 -2.52
C ASN A 141 5.43 -11.76 -3.50
N PRO A 142 5.90 -10.50 -3.28
CA PRO A 142 6.78 -9.77 -4.20
C PRO A 142 8.24 -10.18 -4.06
N ASP A 143 9.07 -9.76 -5.00
CA ASP A 143 10.51 -9.70 -4.80
C ASP A 143 10.86 -8.66 -3.74
N GLU A 144 11.94 -8.89 -3.00
CA GLU A 144 12.42 -7.99 -1.96
C GLU A 144 13.89 -7.68 -2.14
N PHE A 145 14.23 -6.42 -1.95
CA PHE A 145 15.58 -5.93 -2.14
C PHE A 145 15.96 -4.99 -1.00
N TYR A 146 17.18 -5.14 -0.52
CA TYR A 146 17.77 -4.28 0.49
C TYR A 146 18.96 -3.54 -0.11
N ILE A 147 18.91 -2.22 -0.08
CA ILE A 147 19.92 -1.33 -0.63
C ILE A 147 20.55 -0.53 0.49
N SER A 148 21.86 -0.65 0.68
CA SER A 148 22.58 0.12 1.69
C SER A 148 22.71 1.58 1.29
N LYS A 149 22.20 2.50 2.13
CA LYS A 149 22.32 3.94 1.94
C LYS A 149 23.79 4.40 1.95
N ALA A 150 24.59 3.85 2.86
CA ALA A 150 26.00 4.18 2.97
C ALA A 150 26.81 3.81 1.71
N LEU A 151 26.59 2.61 1.17
CA LEU A 151 27.25 2.17 -0.07
C LEU A 151 26.76 2.95 -1.28
N LEU A 152 25.46 3.24 -1.35
CA LEU A 152 24.87 4.05 -2.42
C LEU A 152 25.46 5.45 -2.48
N ASN A 153 25.57 6.11 -1.32
CA ASN A 153 26.18 7.43 -1.20
C ASN A 153 27.68 7.43 -1.54
N ALA A 154 28.37 6.31 -1.28
CA ALA A 154 29.79 6.13 -1.63
C ALA A 154 30.00 5.72 -3.11
N GLY A 155 28.95 5.61 -3.92
CA GLY A 155 29.03 5.18 -5.32
C GLY A 155 29.49 3.74 -5.51
N LYS A 156 29.30 2.89 -4.49
CA LYS A 156 29.67 1.46 -4.50
C LYS A 156 28.47 0.56 -4.81
N PRO A 157 28.66 -0.72 -5.17
CA PRO A 157 27.56 -1.68 -5.27
C PRO A 157 26.75 -1.72 -3.98
N ALA A 158 25.49 -1.25 -4.05
CA ALA A 158 24.69 -0.97 -2.87
C ALA A 158 23.60 -2.02 -2.58
N VAL A 159 23.27 -2.90 -3.53
CA VAL A 159 22.29 -3.99 -3.34
C VAL A 159 22.95 -5.08 -2.49
N ILE A 160 22.51 -5.19 -1.22
CA ILE A 160 23.11 -6.09 -0.22
C ILE A 160 22.34 -7.40 -0.02
N ARG A 161 21.05 -7.42 -0.36
CA ARG A 161 20.20 -8.61 -0.24
C ARG A 161 19.10 -8.60 -1.29
N ARG A 162 18.74 -9.79 -1.78
CA ARG A 162 17.60 -10.03 -2.68
C ARG A 162 16.90 -11.32 -2.28
N ASN A 163 15.58 -11.28 -2.27
CA ASN A 163 14.73 -12.44 -2.08
C ASN A 163 13.76 -12.52 -3.27
N LEU A 164 13.71 -13.67 -3.92
CA LEU A 164 12.78 -13.90 -5.03
C LEU A 164 11.40 -14.22 -4.49
N GLY A 165 10.41 -13.42 -4.88
CA GLY A 165 9.01 -13.65 -4.55
C GLY A 165 8.35 -14.70 -5.45
N SER A 166 7.24 -15.25 -5.01
CA SER A 166 6.50 -16.22 -5.84
C SER A 166 5.73 -15.57 -6.99
N LYS A 167 5.31 -14.32 -6.86
CA LYS A 167 4.65 -13.47 -7.88
C LYS A 167 3.63 -14.22 -8.75
N GLN A 168 2.74 -15.00 -8.12
CA GLN A 168 1.86 -15.93 -8.83
C GLN A 168 0.83 -15.23 -9.72
N GLN A 169 0.43 -14.03 -9.35
CA GLN A 169 -0.63 -13.28 -10.00
C GLN A 169 -0.18 -11.83 -10.19
N LYS A 170 -0.75 -11.17 -11.20
CA LYS A 170 -0.61 -9.74 -11.44
C LYS A 170 -1.96 -9.12 -11.80
N MET A 171 -2.15 -7.86 -11.47
CA MET A 171 -3.31 -7.08 -11.88
C MET A 171 -2.98 -6.32 -13.15
N VAL A 172 -3.87 -6.39 -14.12
CA VAL A 172 -3.75 -5.72 -15.43
C VAL A 172 -5.03 -4.98 -15.75
N TYR A 173 -5.00 -4.13 -16.76
CA TYR A 173 -6.21 -3.46 -17.24
C TYR A 173 -7.23 -4.46 -17.78
N ALA A 174 -8.50 -4.21 -17.49
CA ALA A 174 -9.63 -4.86 -18.14
C ALA A 174 -10.07 -4.04 -19.36
N ASP A 175 -10.96 -4.61 -20.15
CA ASP A 175 -11.53 -3.94 -21.33
C ASP A 175 -12.61 -2.90 -20.94
N GLU A 176 -13.19 -3.03 -19.73
CA GLU A 176 -14.11 -2.05 -19.14
C GLU A 176 -13.32 -0.95 -18.44
N HIS A 177 -13.83 0.29 -18.47
CA HIS A 177 -13.17 1.47 -17.93
C HIS A 177 -14.01 2.22 -16.90
N SER A 178 -15.07 1.58 -16.40
CA SER A 178 -15.90 2.08 -15.33
C SER A 178 -15.35 1.68 -13.95
N ALA A 179 -15.71 2.45 -12.92
CA ALA A 179 -15.31 2.17 -11.55
C ALA A 179 -15.65 0.73 -11.13
N GLY A 180 -14.71 0.05 -10.49
CA GLY A 180 -14.86 -1.32 -10.00
C GLY A 180 -14.77 -2.45 -11.03
N LYS A 181 -14.63 -2.14 -12.34
CA LYS A 181 -14.55 -3.15 -13.41
C LYS A 181 -13.39 -2.94 -14.40
N SER A 182 -12.55 -1.98 -14.12
CA SER A 182 -11.50 -1.50 -15.02
C SER A 182 -10.19 -2.28 -14.94
N VAL A 183 -10.08 -3.22 -14.01
CA VAL A 183 -8.91 -4.06 -13.78
C VAL A 183 -9.31 -5.52 -13.61
N LYS A 184 -8.36 -6.42 -13.89
CA LYS A 184 -8.53 -7.87 -13.71
C LYS A 184 -7.23 -8.51 -13.21
N ILE A 185 -7.35 -9.60 -12.46
CA ILE A 185 -6.22 -10.39 -11.99
C ILE A 185 -5.97 -11.54 -12.96
N VAL A 186 -4.71 -11.71 -13.34
CA VAL A 186 -4.26 -12.80 -14.24
C VAL A 186 -3.05 -13.52 -13.65
N PRO A 187 -2.84 -14.81 -13.95
CA PRO A 187 -1.64 -15.52 -13.52
C PRO A 187 -0.39 -14.96 -14.23
N VAL A 188 0.76 -15.06 -13.55
CA VAL A 188 2.07 -14.74 -14.13
C VAL A 188 2.74 -16.03 -14.59
N ASP A 189 3.35 -16.03 -15.77
CA ASP A 189 4.03 -17.18 -16.32
C ASP A 189 5.21 -17.65 -15.44
N LYS A 190 5.42 -18.96 -15.37
CA LYS A 190 6.47 -19.55 -14.54
C LYS A 190 7.87 -19.04 -14.89
N ALA A 191 8.13 -18.73 -16.17
CA ALA A 191 9.40 -18.19 -16.62
C ALA A 191 9.64 -16.77 -16.05
N GLU A 192 8.61 -15.90 -16.07
CA GLU A 192 8.67 -14.56 -15.47
C GLU A 192 8.82 -14.63 -13.94
N ARG A 193 8.05 -15.51 -13.27
CA ARG A 193 8.10 -15.62 -11.80
C ARG A 193 9.47 -16.02 -11.25
N ASN A 194 10.25 -16.77 -12.02
CA ASN A 194 11.57 -17.27 -11.63
C ASN A 194 12.68 -16.25 -11.87
N GLN A 195 12.35 -15.02 -12.26
CA GLN A 195 13.28 -13.91 -12.46
C GLN A 195 12.93 -12.77 -11.52
N PHE A 196 13.94 -11.97 -11.16
CA PHE A 196 13.69 -10.72 -10.46
C PHE A 196 13.00 -9.72 -11.40
N SER A 197 12.02 -9.03 -10.86
CA SER A 197 11.21 -8.04 -11.60
C SER A 197 11.94 -6.71 -11.83
N LEU A 198 13.07 -6.48 -11.17
CA LEU A 198 13.92 -5.29 -11.32
C LEU A 198 15.38 -5.65 -11.55
N SER A 199 16.05 -4.85 -12.37
CA SER A 199 17.51 -4.87 -12.54
C SER A 199 18.24 -4.13 -11.41
N ASN A 200 19.56 -4.27 -11.33
CA ASN A 200 20.37 -3.53 -10.36
C ASN A 200 20.36 -2.03 -10.58
N GLU A 201 20.36 -1.62 -11.84
CA GLU A 201 20.35 -0.23 -12.26
C GLU A 201 19.05 0.43 -11.82
N GLU A 202 17.91 -0.23 -12.02
CA GLU A 202 16.59 0.23 -11.59
C GLU A 202 16.47 0.31 -10.06
N LEU A 203 17.02 -0.67 -9.34
CA LEU A 203 17.07 -0.65 -7.87
C LEU A 203 17.88 0.55 -7.34
N VAL A 204 19.00 0.84 -7.96
CA VAL A 204 19.85 2.00 -7.60
C VAL A 204 19.14 3.31 -7.92
N GLU A 205 18.44 3.39 -9.04
CA GLU A 205 17.65 4.57 -9.42
C GLU A 205 16.53 4.83 -8.42
N LEU A 206 15.71 3.83 -8.11
CA LEU A 206 14.64 3.94 -7.09
C LEU A 206 15.20 4.34 -5.72
N ALA A 207 16.29 3.71 -5.28
CA ALA A 207 16.90 4.03 -4.00
C ALA A 207 17.43 5.48 -3.94
N LYS A 208 17.99 6.01 -5.04
CA LYS A 208 18.37 7.44 -5.11
C LYS A 208 17.17 8.37 -5.00
N GLN A 209 16.08 8.05 -5.68
CA GLN A 209 14.83 8.83 -5.57
C GLN A 209 14.28 8.80 -4.15
N ALA A 210 14.29 7.61 -3.50
CA ALA A 210 13.88 7.47 -2.11
C ALA A 210 14.70 8.34 -1.16
N LEU A 211 16.02 8.41 -1.33
CA LEU A 211 16.88 9.27 -0.50
C LEU A 211 16.64 10.77 -0.72
N ILE A 212 16.30 11.18 -1.94
CA ILE A 212 15.92 12.57 -2.23
C ILE A 212 14.63 12.92 -1.48
N ILE A 213 13.64 12.03 -1.51
CA ILE A 213 12.35 12.21 -0.84
C ILE A 213 12.56 12.22 0.69
N GLU A 214 13.25 11.24 1.25
CA GLU A 214 13.58 11.19 2.68
C GLU A 214 14.27 12.47 3.16
N LYS A 215 15.26 12.93 2.40
CA LYS A 215 15.97 14.19 2.70
C LYS A 215 15.06 15.40 2.66
N HIS A 216 14.11 15.44 1.72
CA HIS A 216 13.16 16.55 1.59
C HIS A 216 12.22 16.63 2.80
N TYR A 217 11.68 15.50 3.22
CA TYR A 217 10.73 15.43 4.32
C TYR A 217 11.38 15.33 5.71
N GLY A 218 12.64 14.89 5.79
CA GLY A 218 13.42 14.81 7.03
C GLY A 218 13.07 13.65 7.95
N HIS A 219 12.34 12.66 7.47
CA HIS A 219 11.97 11.43 8.22
C HIS A 219 11.85 10.23 7.27
N ALA A 220 11.71 9.03 7.85
CA ALA A 220 11.51 7.81 7.07
C ALA A 220 10.21 7.86 6.26
N MET A 221 10.26 7.34 5.05
CA MET A 221 9.19 7.44 4.06
C MET A 221 8.73 6.05 3.60
N ASP A 222 7.42 5.95 3.35
CA ASP A 222 6.72 4.89 2.61
C ASP A 222 6.37 5.45 1.24
N ILE A 223 6.84 4.78 0.18
CA ILE A 223 6.82 5.32 -1.18
C ILE A 223 6.30 4.27 -2.14
N GLU A 224 5.22 4.58 -2.85
CA GLU A 224 4.72 3.78 -3.96
C GLU A 224 5.43 4.19 -5.25
N TRP A 225 5.82 3.20 -6.05
CA TRP A 225 6.51 3.41 -7.32
C TRP A 225 5.96 2.47 -8.40
N ALA A 226 6.13 2.87 -9.66
CA ALA A 226 5.74 2.08 -10.82
C ALA A 226 6.74 2.25 -11.97
N LYS A 227 6.99 1.16 -12.69
CA LYS A 227 7.75 1.15 -13.94
C LYS A 227 6.78 1.01 -15.11
N ASP A 228 6.86 1.95 -16.02
CA ASP A 228 6.14 1.91 -17.27
C ASP A 228 6.73 0.84 -18.20
N GLY A 229 5.94 -0.15 -18.59
CA GLY A 229 6.42 -1.28 -19.40
C GLY A 229 6.74 -0.91 -20.84
N ASP A 230 6.14 0.17 -21.37
CA ASP A 230 6.35 0.60 -22.75
C ASP A 230 7.63 1.45 -22.87
N SER A 231 7.86 2.37 -21.94
CA SER A 231 9.03 3.27 -21.94
C SER A 231 10.19 2.80 -21.09
N GLY A 232 9.97 1.87 -20.17
CA GLY A 232 10.93 1.42 -19.17
C GLY A 232 11.23 2.44 -18.07
N LYS A 233 10.56 3.60 -18.04
CA LYS A 233 10.79 4.66 -17.04
C LYS A 233 10.18 4.31 -15.70
N LEU A 234 10.88 4.72 -14.63
CA LEU A 234 10.43 4.62 -13.24
C LEU A 234 9.72 5.92 -12.82
N PHE A 235 8.64 5.78 -12.06
CA PHE A 235 7.84 6.87 -11.56
C PHE A 235 7.54 6.69 -10.08
N ILE A 236 7.61 7.77 -9.32
CA ILE A 236 7.05 7.85 -7.97
C ILE A 236 5.56 8.14 -8.09
N VAL A 237 4.73 7.34 -7.44
CA VAL A 237 3.27 7.41 -7.53
C VAL A 237 2.68 8.05 -6.30
N GLN A 238 3.25 7.74 -5.12
CA GLN A 238 2.86 8.34 -3.84
C GLN A 238 4.07 8.32 -2.89
N ALA A 239 4.13 9.28 -1.98
CA ALA A 239 5.06 9.27 -0.86
C ALA A 239 4.33 9.76 0.40
N ARG A 240 4.50 9.04 1.50
CA ARG A 240 3.92 9.39 2.81
C ARG A 240 4.92 9.09 3.94
N PRO A 241 4.74 9.71 5.13
CA PRO A 241 5.56 9.38 6.30
C PRO A 241 5.42 7.90 6.67
N GLU A 242 6.55 7.24 6.95
CA GLU A 242 6.51 5.96 7.65
C GLU A 242 6.22 6.23 9.14
N THR A 243 5.11 5.69 9.66
CA THR A 243 4.61 6.06 10.99
C THR A 243 4.70 4.94 12.02
N VAL A 244 4.98 3.72 11.63
CA VAL A 244 4.97 2.55 12.52
C VAL A 244 6.31 2.36 13.21
N LYS A 245 7.39 2.21 12.45
CA LYS A 245 8.73 1.90 12.99
C LYS A 245 9.55 3.11 13.39
N SER A 246 9.32 4.24 12.75
CA SER A 246 10.00 5.49 13.11
C SER A 246 9.72 5.97 14.54
N ARG A 247 8.67 5.45 15.19
CA ARG A 247 8.27 5.77 16.58
C ARG A 247 8.76 4.80 17.63
N GLU A 248 9.15 3.59 17.26
CA GLU A 248 9.71 2.65 18.24
C GLU A 248 11.04 3.19 18.75
N SER A 249 11.22 3.23 20.07
CA SER A 249 12.47 3.72 20.68
C SER A 249 13.63 2.82 20.22
N GLN A 250 14.56 3.37 19.46
CA GLN A 250 15.72 2.67 18.87
C GLN A 250 16.71 2.10 19.91
N ASN A 251 16.45 2.25 21.20
CA ASN A 251 17.40 1.96 22.26
C ASN A 251 17.15 0.61 22.98
N VAL A 252 16.11 -0.16 22.58
CA VAL A 252 15.81 -1.45 23.22
C VAL A 252 15.78 -2.54 22.15
N MET A 253 16.70 -3.50 22.26
CA MET A 253 16.70 -4.71 21.45
C MET A 253 16.11 -5.85 22.29
N GLU A 254 14.90 -6.31 21.96
CA GLU A 254 14.30 -7.48 22.57
C GLU A 254 14.73 -8.74 21.80
N ARG A 255 15.26 -9.73 22.54
CA ARG A 255 15.62 -11.02 21.97
C ARG A 255 14.83 -12.13 22.65
N TYR A 256 13.98 -12.78 21.90
CA TYR A 256 13.26 -13.96 22.36
C TYR A 256 14.12 -15.22 22.18
N ILE A 257 14.20 -16.05 23.21
CA ILE A 257 14.90 -17.34 23.16
C ILE A 257 13.91 -18.44 23.49
N LEU A 258 13.68 -19.32 22.52
CA LEU A 258 12.85 -20.50 22.72
C LEU A 258 13.59 -21.49 23.66
N LYS A 259 13.04 -21.72 24.85
CA LYS A 259 13.66 -22.58 25.88
C LYS A 259 13.37 -24.06 25.62
N GLU A 260 12.19 -24.36 25.13
CA GLU A 260 11.75 -25.74 24.83
C GLU A 260 11.20 -25.79 23.39
N LYS A 261 11.56 -26.84 22.66
CA LYS A 261 11.05 -27.06 21.29
C LYS A 261 9.96 -28.12 21.34
N GLY A 262 8.75 -27.77 20.91
CA GLY A 262 7.70 -28.70 20.59
C GLY A 262 7.79 -29.20 19.14
N ASP A 263 6.83 -30.04 18.75
CA ASP A 263 6.68 -30.45 17.35
C ASP A 263 6.26 -29.26 16.50
N VAL A 264 6.93 -29.05 15.36
CA VAL A 264 6.59 -28.00 14.41
C VAL A 264 5.38 -28.44 13.61
N ILE A 265 4.26 -27.73 13.75
CA ILE A 265 3.02 -28.00 13.01
C ILE A 265 3.04 -27.25 11.67
N CYS A 266 3.51 -26.02 11.64
CA CYS A 266 3.70 -25.24 10.43
C CYS A 266 4.84 -24.22 10.60
N GLU A 267 5.42 -23.81 9.50
CA GLU A 267 6.42 -22.74 9.45
C GLU A 267 5.93 -21.62 8.57
N GLY A 268 6.25 -20.38 8.97
CA GLY A 268 5.93 -19.18 8.23
C GLY A 268 6.98 -18.09 8.44
N ARG A 269 6.85 -17.00 7.72
CA ARG A 269 7.67 -15.82 7.92
C ARG A 269 7.05 -14.95 9.02
N SER A 270 7.84 -14.58 10.04
CA SER A 270 7.38 -13.62 11.03
C SER A 270 7.29 -12.21 10.42
N ILE A 271 6.20 -11.50 10.70
CA ILE A 271 6.04 -10.08 10.42
C ILE A 271 5.91 -9.39 11.77
N GLY A 272 6.83 -8.44 12.03
CA GLY A 272 6.97 -7.80 13.34
C GLY A 272 7.75 -8.64 14.35
N GLN A 273 7.84 -8.12 15.58
CA GLN A 273 8.73 -8.64 16.64
C GLN A 273 7.98 -9.23 17.85
N ARG A 274 6.65 -9.30 17.79
CA ARG A 274 5.84 -9.79 18.92
C ARG A 274 5.60 -11.29 18.81
N ILE A 275 5.54 -11.96 19.97
CA ILE A 275 5.14 -13.36 20.09
C ILE A 275 3.81 -13.38 20.84
N GLY A 276 2.80 -14.03 20.23
CA GLY A 276 1.50 -14.28 20.86
C GLY A 276 1.32 -15.77 21.18
N ALA A 277 0.61 -16.06 22.26
CA ALA A 277 0.18 -17.40 22.62
C ALA A 277 -1.27 -17.35 23.10
N GLY A 278 -2.12 -18.26 22.63
CA GLY A 278 -3.53 -18.30 22.97
C GLY A 278 -4.29 -19.38 22.21
N THR A 279 -5.60 -19.40 22.40
CA THR A 279 -6.47 -20.33 21.65
C THR A 279 -6.55 -19.88 20.18
N VAL A 280 -6.30 -20.81 19.27
CA VAL A 280 -6.37 -20.53 17.84
C VAL A 280 -7.83 -20.38 17.39
N ARG A 281 -8.14 -19.28 16.73
CA ARG A 281 -9.41 -19.00 16.06
C ARG A 281 -9.19 -18.82 14.56
N VAL A 282 -9.72 -19.74 13.79
CA VAL A 282 -9.71 -19.63 12.33
C VAL A 282 -10.93 -18.82 11.90
N VAL A 283 -10.71 -17.73 11.17
CA VAL A 283 -11.72 -16.82 10.68
C VAL A 283 -11.53 -16.65 9.18
N ASN A 284 -12.53 -17.03 8.41
CA ASN A 284 -12.50 -16.97 6.95
C ASN A 284 -13.29 -15.78 6.40
N SER A 285 -14.06 -15.10 7.23
CA SER A 285 -14.78 -13.89 6.84
C SER A 285 -15.03 -12.99 8.05
N ILE A 286 -15.25 -11.70 7.78
CA ILE A 286 -15.58 -10.69 8.81
C ILE A 286 -16.79 -11.06 9.66
N HIS A 287 -17.77 -11.80 9.11
CA HIS A 287 -18.97 -12.22 9.83
C HIS A 287 -18.69 -13.26 10.94
N GLU A 288 -17.49 -13.82 11.00
CA GLU A 288 -17.08 -14.79 12.00
C GLU A 288 -16.26 -14.18 13.15
N MET A 289 -16.09 -12.86 13.13
CA MET A 289 -15.23 -12.17 14.09
C MET A 289 -15.73 -12.19 15.53
N ASP A 290 -17.05 -12.31 15.73
CA ASP A 290 -17.65 -12.50 17.06
C ASP A 290 -17.12 -13.73 17.80
N LYS A 291 -16.44 -14.66 17.08
CA LYS A 291 -15.82 -15.84 17.66
C LYS A 291 -14.45 -15.55 18.32
N VAL A 292 -13.83 -14.42 18.00
CA VAL A 292 -12.49 -14.05 18.51
C VAL A 292 -12.65 -13.32 19.83
N GLN A 293 -11.91 -13.76 20.84
CA GLN A 293 -11.90 -13.18 22.18
C GLN A 293 -10.51 -12.64 22.51
N GLU A 294 -10.45 -11.76 23.50
CA GLU A 294 -9.18 -11.25 24.01
C GLU A 294 -8.26 -12.41 24.43
N GLY A 295 -7.00 -12.40 23.97
CA GLY A 295 -6.03 -13.46 24.24
C GLY A 295 -6.08 -14.62 23.25
N ASP A 296 -6.97 -14.63 22.27
CA ASP A 296 -6.96 -15.62 21.20
C ASP A 296 -5.88 -15.29 20.14
N VAL A 297 -5.47 -16.31 19.39
CA VAL A 297 -4.61 -16.18 18.20
C VAL A 297 -5.48 -16.30 16.96
N LEU A 298 -5.64 -15.19 16.23
CA LEU A 298 -6.38 -15.14 14.98
C LEU A 298 -5.59 -15.80 13.86
N VAL A 299 -6.21 -16.71 13.11
CA VAL A 299 -5.71 -17.29 11.88
C VAL A 299 -6.71 -16.99 10.75
N SER A 300 -6.24 -16.35 9.69
CA SER A 300 -7.05 -16.02 8.52
C SER A 300 -6.23 -16.24 7.24
N ASP A 301 -6.89 -16.53 6.13
CA ASP A 301 -6.22 -16.67 4.83
C ASP A 301 -5.61 -15.33 4.36
N MET A 302 -6.29 -14.22 4.65
CA MET A 302 -5.83 -12.87 4.34
C MET A 302 -6.41 -11.88 5.36
N THR A 303 -5.62 -10.88 5.76
CA THR A 303 -6.10 -9.76 6.56
C THR A 303 -6.69 -8.70 5.63
N ASP A 304 -8.00 -8.61 5.58
CA ASP A 304 -8.75 -7.57 4.89
C ASP A 304 -8.75 -6.27 5.74
N PRO A 305 -8.79 -5.06 5.14
CA PRO A 305 -9.04 -3.82 5.87
C PRO A 305 -10.28 -3.86 6.76
N ASP A 306 -11.31 -4.62 6.38
CA ASP A 306 -12.51 -4.82 7.20
C ASP A 306 -12.21 -5.64 8.47
N LEU A 307 -11.22 -6.53 8.45
CA LEU A 307 -10.69 -7.20 9.64
C LEU A 307 -9.86 -6.25 10.53
N SER A 308 -9.33 -5.16 9.99
CA SER A 308 -8.58 -4.16 10.76
C SER A 308 -9.44 -3.38 11.74
N LEU A 309 -10.76 -3.33 11.55
CA LEU A 309 -11.71 -2.76 12.50
C LEU A 309 -11.67 -3.44 13.88
N ILE A 310 -11.15 -4.66 13.95
CA ILE A 310 -11.06 -5.44 15.18
C ILE A 310 -9.87 -5.03 16.04
N HIS A 311 -8.75 -4.67 15.43
CA HIS A 311 -7.63 -4.06 16.15
C HIS A 311 -8.00 -2.71 16.77
N ILE A 312 -9.12 -2.16 16.36
CA ILE A 312 -9.70 -0.92 16.85
C ILE A 312 -10.54 -1.14 18.11
N SER A 313 -11.16 -2.30 18.27
CA SER A 313 -12.06 -2.55 19.41
C SER A 313 -11.36 -2.84 20.74
N GLU A 314 -10.07 -3.24 20.73
CA GLU A 314 -9.32 -3.40 21.97
C GLU A 314 -7.83 -3.10 21.84
N PRO A 315 -7.31 -2.11 22.58
CA PRO A 315 -5.87 -1.96 22.74
C PRO A 315 -5.36 -3.14 23.57
N THR A 316 -4.63 -4.05 22.96
CA THR A 316 -3.95 -5.13 23.67
C THR A 316 -2.97 -4.51 24.66
N ARG A 317 -3.41 -4.24 25.89
CA ARG A 317 -2.51 -4.09 27.03
C ARG A 317 -2.00 -5.48 27.37
N LEU A 318 -0.85 -5.84 26.84
CA LEU A 318 -0.03 -6.86 27.49
C LEU A 318 0.39 -6.28 28.81
N LEU A 319 -0.25 -6.72 29.89
CA LEU A 319 0.25 -6.51 31.22
C LEU A 319 1.57 -7.29 31.35
N SER A 320 2.57 -6.59 31.83
CA SER A 320 3.91 -7.03 32.21
C SER A 320 3.95 -8.29 33.08
#